data_763ccc1cbd45b2215f56fee820923fb9
#
_entry.id   763ccc1cbd45b2215f56fee820923fb9
#
_cell.length_a   1.000
_cell.length_b   1.000
_cell.length_c   1.000
_cell.angle_alpha   90.00
_cell.angle_beta   90.00
_cell.angle_gamma   90.00
#
_symmetry.space_group_name_H-M   'P 1'
#
loop_
_entity.id
_entity.type
_entity.pdbx_description
1 polymer ?
#
loop_
_entity_poly.entity_id
_entity_poly.type
_entity_poly.pdbx_seq_one_letter_code
_entity_poly.pdbx_strand_id
1 'polypeptide(L)'
;MLAPHQLIFSALEGALLDARTDSFAGAEEALWEIRRRNIALVLLTTRTREEIEPIRRKLEHSHPFVTENGGGIFFPDGYFSLRIPGVVRVARYLSIAQGRPYAEVCEALDEIAEECAVGVAGFHHMSVREIAANTGLHPRDAERARAREFDEPFYFTAASEEAIARFTEAARARGFEMRHDSAFWHLSSGCDPARAVRTLAQLFRKASHTKLRLIGIGSEEHDLPWLRACDHAVFLPGAREGGTPPEPGRKGPGRTGTVVMGDAPGAAGWNRAILNVIG
;
A
#
# COMPACT_ATOMS: atom_id res chain seq x y z
N MET A 1 -20.99 -13.00 15.52
CA MET A 1 -20.05 -13.37 14.44
C MET A 1 -18.93 -14.18 15.08
N LEU A 2 -18.60 -15.35 14.51
CA LEU A 2 -17.40 -16.08 14.93
C LEU A 2 -16.18 -15.22 14.57
N ALA A 3 -15.25 -15.07 15.52
CA ALA A 3 -14.04 -14.29 15.32
C ALA A 3 -13.22 -14.88 14.15
N PRO A 4 -12.67 -14.06 13.26
CA PRO A 4 -11.86 -14.57 12.16
C PRO A 4 -10.61 -15.25 12.71
N HIS A 5 -10.43 -16.54 12.42
CA HIS A 5 -9.19 -17.26 12.74
C HIS A 5 -8.05 -16.91 11.76
N GLN A 6 -8.36 -16.26 10.64
CA GLN A 6 -7.43 -15.86 9.60
C GLN A 6 -7.66 -14.40 9.24
N LEU A 7 -6.56 -13.70 8.92
CA LEU A 7 -6.55 -12.32 8.45
C LEU A 7 -5.62 -12.24 7.26
N ILE A 8 -6.15 -11.82 6.11
CA ILE A 8 -5.39 -11.70 4.87
C ILE A 8 -5.01 -10.23 4.67
N PHE A 9 -3.74 -9.99 4.41
CA PHE A 9 -3.19 -8.75 3.90
C PHE A 9 -2.77 -8.96 2.45
N SER A 10 -3.24 -8.13 1.56
CA SER A 10 -2.95 -8.24 0.13
C SER A 10 -2.49 -6.91 -0.44
N ALA A 11 -1.36 -6.91 -1.14
CA ALA A 11 -1.08 -5.84 -2.09
C ALA A 11 -2.21 -5.80 -3.14
N LEU A 12 -2.54 -4.59 -3.57
CA LEU A 12 -3.58 -4.39 -4.58
C LEU A 12 -2.97 -4.53 -5.98
N GLU A 13 -1.98 -3.69 -6.29
CA GLU A 13 -1.30 -3.64 -7.59
C GLU A 13 -0.42 -4.88 -7.79
N GLY A 14 -0.48 -5.48 -8.97
CA GLY A 14 0.35 -6.63 -9.34
C GLY A 14 0.07 -7.92 -8.59
N ALA A 15 -0.76 -7.87 -7.53
CA ALA A 15 -1.22 -9.02 -6.76
C ALA A 15 -2.71 -9.31 -7.02
N LEU A 16 -3.63 -8.67 -6.27
CA LEU A 16 -5.07 -8.86 -6.49
C LEU A 16 -5.53 -8.29 -7.84
N LEU A 17 -4.93 -7.18 -8.28
CA LEU A 17 -5.18 -6.62 -9.60
C LEU A 17 -4.05 -6.98 -10.57
N ASP A 18 -4.43 -7.26 -11.80
CA ASP A 18 -3.47 -7.36 -12.91
C ASP A 18 -2.80 -6.01 -13.14
N ALA A 19 -1.47 -6.00 -13.21
CA ALA A 19 -0.68 -4.77 -13.27
C ALA A 19 -0.91 -3.91 -14.53
N ARG A 20 -1.48 -4.48 -15.62
CA ARG A 20 -1.72 -3.77 -16.88
C ARG A 20 -3.15 -3.30 -17.06
N THR A 21 -4.10 -4.07 -16.52
CA THR A 21 -5.52 -3.88 -16.82
C THR A 21 -6.34 -3.43 -15.61
N ASP A 22 -5.75 -3.40 -14.41
CA ASP A 22 -6.46 -3.18 -13.14
C ASP A 22 -7.65 -4.15 -12.93
N SER A 23 -7.63 -5.29 -13.62
CA SER A 23 -8.67 -6.31 -13.53
C SER A 23 -8.35 -7.29 -12.41
N PHE A 24 -9.37 -7.66 -11.64
CA PHE A 24 -9.33 -8.79 -10.70
C PHE A 24 -10.02 -10.04 -11.27
N ALA A 25 -10.35 -10.05 -12.56
CA ALA A 25 -10.82 -11.24 -13.24
C ALA A 25 -9.78 -12.35 -13.10
N GLY A 26 -10.16 -13.48 -12.61
CA GLY A 26 -9.23 -14.56 -12.24
C GLY A 26 -8.96 -14.68 -10.74
N ALA A 27 -9.47 -13.75 -9.92
CA ALA A 27 -9.44 -13.83 -8.46
C ALA A 27 -10.82 -14.20 -7.85
N GLU A 28 -11.83 -14.37 -8.66
CA GLU A 28 -13.24 -14.47 -8.21
C GLU A 28 -13.49 -15.66 -7.28
N GLU A 29 -12.89 -16.81 -7.57
CA GLU A 29 -13.07 -18.02 -6.77
C GLU A 29 -12.52 -17.82 -5.34
N ALA A 30 -11.30 -17.31 -5.21
CA ALA A 30 -10.71 -17.03 -3.92
C ALA A 30 -11.45 -15.91 -3.17
N LEU A 31 -11.90 -14.86 -3.87
CA LEU A 31 -12.72 -13.80 -3.27
C LEU A 31 -14.06 -14.36 -2.76
N TRP A 32 -14.68 -15.27 -3.50
CA TRP A 32 -15.89 -15.95 -3.05
C TRP A 32 -15.64 -16.81 -1.80
N GLU A 33 -14.55 -17.60 -1.78
CA GLU A 33 -14.17 -18.42 -0.64
C GLU A 33 -13.84 -17.59 0.61
N ILE A 34 -13.12 -16.48 0.46
CA ILE A 34 -12.84 -15.52 1.54
C ILE A 34 -14.15 -15.03 2.16
N ARG A 35 -15.09 -14.60 1.33
CA ARG A 35 -16.41 -14.12 1.79
C ARG A 35 -17.21 -15.24 2.45
N ARG A 36 -17.29 -16.41 1.83
CA ARG A 36 -18.01 -17.59 2.36
C ARG A 36 -17.49 -17.99 3.75
N ARG A 37 -16.18 -17.92 3.96
CA ARG A 37 -15.52 -18.27 5.24
C ARG A 37 -15.46 -17.10 6.22
N ASN A 38 -15.98 -15.93 5.86
CA ASN A 38 -15.94 -14.71 6.65
C ASN A 38 -14.50 -14.33 7.09
N ILE A 39 -13.53 -14.48 6.17
CA ILE A 39 -12.13 -14.08 6.39
C ILE A 39 -11.99 -12.61 6.05
N ALA A 40 -11.38 -11.82 6.94
CA ALA A 40 -11.12 -10.42 6.65
C ALA A 40 -9.95 -10.28 5.65
N LEU A 41 -10.19 -9.50 4.59
CA LEU A 41 -9.19 -9.13 3.58
C LEU A 41 -8.84 -7.66 3.75
N VAL A 42 -7.61 -7.36 4.10
CA VAL A 42 -7.07 -6.00 4.17
C VAL A 42 -6.28 -5.71 2.90
N LEU A 43 -6.65 -4.64 2.19
CA LEU A 43 -5.96 -4.20 0.98
C LEU A 43 -4.86 -3.18 1.35
N LEU A 44 -3.69 -3.34 0.76
CA LEU A 44 -2.57 -2.38 0.83
C LEU A 44 -2.30 -1.84 -0.57
N THR A 45 -2.12 -0.53 -0.68
CA THR A 45 -1.90 0.13 -1.98
C THR A 45 -1.02 1.37 -1.84
N THR A 46 -0.35 1.73 -2.92
CA THR A 46 0.34 3.01 -3.07
C THR A 46 -0.60 4.14 -3.53
N ARG A 47 -1.82 3.79 -3.95
CA ARG A 47 -2.86 4.71 -4.41
C ARG A 47 -3.47 5.50 -3.25
N THR A 48 -4.12 6.60 -3.60
CA THR A 48 -4.90 7.40 -2.67
C THR A 48 -6.18 6.68 -2.24
N ARG A 49 -6.80 7.18 -1.18
CA ARG A 49 -8.13 6.72 -0.75
C ARG A 49 -9.18 6.90 -1.85
N GLU A 50 -9.13 8.01 -2.60
CA GLU A 50 -10.08 8.29 -3.67
C GLU A 50 -9.92 7.34 -4.86
N GLU A 51 -8.68 6.92 -5.18
CA GLU A 51 -8.41 5.96 -6.26
C GLU A 51 -8.90 4.55 -5.93
N ILE A 52 -8.77 4.11 -4.67
CA ILE A 52 -9.17 2.75 -4.28
C ILE A 52 -10.70 2.60 -4.13
N GLU A 53 -11.44 3.67 -3.92
CA GLU A 53 -12.88 3.65 -3.71
C GLU A 53 -13.69 2.96 -4.81
N PRO A 54 -13.48 3.24 -6.12
CA PRO A 54 -14.16 2.54 -7.20
C PRO A 54 -13.84 1.05 -7.23
N ILE A 55 -12.58 0.69 -6.93
CA ILE A 55 -12.10 -0.69 -6.91
C ILE A 55 -12.78 -1.45 -5.76
N ARG A 56 -12.78 -0.88 -4.56
CA ARG A 56 -13.44 -1.46 -3.39
C ARG A 56 -14.94 -1.69 -3.61
N ARG A 57 -15.61 -0.76 -4.31
CA ARG A 57 -17.03 -0.94 -4.69
C ARG A 57 -17.22 -2.12 -5.61
N LYS A 58 -16.39 -2.28 -6.65
CA LYS A 58 -16.44 -3.41 -7.56
C LYS A 58 -16.14 -4.74 -6.87
N LEU A 59 -15.22 -4.73 -5.91
CA LEU A 59 -14.86 -5.88 -5.08
C LEU A 59 -15.88 -6.16 -3.96
N GLU A 60 -16.90 -5.33 -3.76
CA GLU A 60 -17.79 -5.39 -2.58
C GLU A 60 -17.02 -5.46 -1.25
N HIS A 61 -15.90 -4.76 -1.21
CA HIS A 61 -14.94 -4.81 -0.10
C HIS A 61 -15.36 -3.88 1.05
N SER A 62 -15.62 -4.46 2.21
CA SER A 62 -16.07 -3.74 3.42
C SER A 62 -15.07 -3.78 4.59
N HIS A 63 -13.90 -4.37 4.39
CA HIS A 63 -12.85 -4.48 5.41
C HIS A 63 -11.93 -3.25 5.45
N PRO A 64 -11.05 -3.14 6.45
CA PRO A 64 -10.02 -2.10 6.49
C PRO A 64 -9.11 -2.12 5.25
N PHE A 65 -8.51 -0.99 4.96
CA PHE A 65 -7.53 -0.85 3.88
C PHE A 65 -6.47 0.18 4.25
N VAL A 66 -5.36 0.11 3.57
CA VAL A 66 -4.16 0.93 3.79
C VAL A 66 -3.79 1.61 2.49
N THR A 67 -3.59 2.93 2.52
CA THR A 67 -3.28 3.75 1.36
C THR A 67 -1.90 4.37 1.44
N GLU A 68 -1.43 4.90 0.30
CA GLU A 68 -0.22 5.69 0.20
C GLU A 68 0.95 5.04 0.95
N ASN A 69 1.20 3.77 0.59
CA ASN A 69 2.31 2.98 1.12
C ASN A 69 2.37 2.95 2.66
N GLY A 70 1.22 2.84 3.31
CA GLY A 70 1.13 2.79 4.78
C GLY A 70 0.91 4.14 5.45
N GLY A 71 0.70 5.23 4.70
CA GLY A 71 0.45 6.56 5.23
C GLY A 71 -0.86 6.65 6.02
N GLY A 72 -1.93 6.01 5.50
CA GLY A 72 -3.23 5.97 6.15
C GLY A 72 -3.82 4.58 6.27
N ILE A 73 -4.39 4.28 7.44
CA ILE A 73 -5.22 3.09 7.70
C ILE A 73 -6.66 3.56 7.80
N PHE A 74 -7.53 2.99 6.98
CA PHE A 74 -8.95 3.35 6.93
C PHE A 74 -9.83 2.14 7.22
N PHE A 75 -10.92 2.35 7.95
CA PHE A 75 -11.92 1.31 8.22
C PHE A 75 -13.32 1.93 8.42
N PRO A 76 -14.40 1.18 8.11
CA PRO A 76 -15.76 1.64 8.34
C PRO A 76 -16.01 2.00 9.81
N ASP A 77 -16.86 3.00 10.06
CA ASP A 77 -17.31 3.29 11.41
C ASP A 77 -18.02 2.07 12.03
N GLY A 78 -17.71 1.77 13.29
CA GLY A 78 -18.24 0.59 13.98
C GLY A 78 -17.60 -0.75 13.57
N TYR A 79 -16.60 -0.76 12.68
CA TYR A 79 -15.92 -2.00 12.27
C TYR A 79 -15.24 -2.73 13.45
N PHE A 80 -14.57 -1.98 14.31
CA PHE A 80 -13.99 -2.50 15.56
C PHE A 80 -14.85 -2.07 16.75
N SER A 81 -15.31 -3.02 17.57
CA SER A 81 -16.06 -2.78 18.79
C SER A 81 -15.13 -2.39 19.95
N LEU A 82 -14.20 -1.45 19.70
CA LEU A 82 -13.24 -0.97 20.69
C LEU A 82 -12.90 0.50 20.46
N ARG A 83 -12.53 1.20 21.54
CA ARG A 83 -12.05 2.58 21.44
C ARG A 83 -10.59 2.59 20.96
N ILE A 84 -10.35 3.27 19.85
CA ILE A 84 -9.01 3.40 19.26
C ILE A 84 -8.56 4.86 19.46
N PRO A 85 -7.50 5.11 20.24
CA PRO A 85 -6.98 6.48 20.42
C PRO A 85 -6.42 7.05 19.10
N GLY A 86 -6.54 8.38 18.92
CA GLY A 86 -5.96 9.08 17.77
C GLY A 86 -6.69 8.84 16.44
N VAL A 87 -7.85 8.18 16.46
CA VAL A 87 -8.67 7.99 15.26
C VAL A 87 -9.39 9.30 14.93
N VAL A 88 -9.36 9.67 13.66
CA VAL A 88 -10.11 10.79 13.10
C VAL A 88 -11.11 10.32 12.05
N ARG A 89 -12.19 11.07 11.86
CA ARG A 89 -13.16 10.79 10.79
C ARG A 89 -12.69 11.44 9.50
N VAL A 90 -12.54 10.64 8.45
CA VAL A 90 -12.21 11.09 7.10
C VAL A 90 -13.27 10.54 6.14
N ALA A 91 -14.09 11.42 5.57
CA ALA A 91 -15.26 11.05 4.79
C ALA A 91 -16.16 10.04 5.55
N ARG A 92 -16.38 8.85 5.00
CA ARG A 92 -17.20 7.80 5.62
C ARG A 92 -16.39 6.79 6.47
N TYR A 93 -15.10 7.04 6.65
CA TYR A 93 -14.20 6.14 7.39
C TYR A 93 -13.73 6.75 8.69
N LEU A 94 -13.31 5.89 9.59
CA LEU A 94 -12.38 6.21 10.64
C LEU A 94 -10.96 5.93 10.12
N SER A 95 -10.03 6.83 10.43
CA SER A 95 -8.65 6.77 9.96
C SER A 95 -7.64 6.85 11.10
N ILE A 96 -6.56 6.07 10.96
CA ILE A 96 -5.34 6.21 11.73
C ILE A 96 -4.27 6.72 10.76
N ALA A 97 -3.89 7.99 10.91
CA ALA A 97 -2.77 8.56 10.18
C ALA A 97 -1.44 8.00 10.73
N GLN A 98 -0.60 7.51 9.84
CA GLN A 98 0.75 7.08 10.14
C GLN A 98 1.79 8.00 9.50
N GLY A 99 1.50 8.48 8.29
CA GLY A 99 2.29 9.48 7.59
C GLY A 99 2.09 10.87 8.14
N ARG A 100 3.02 11.77 7.84
CA ARG A 100 2.81 13.21 8.03
C ARG A 100 1.70 13.71 7.09
N PRO A 101 0.95 14.75 7.49
CA PRO A 101 -0.06 15.35 6.62
C PRO A 101 0.52 15.80 5.28
N TYR A 102 -0.22 15.64 4.20
CA TYR A 102 0.20 15.97 2.85
C TYR A 102 0.71 17.41 2.69
N ALA A 103 0.08 18.38 3.35
CA ALA A 103 0.53 19.78 3.32
C ALA A 103 1.99 19.95 3.82
N GLU A 104 2.36 19.24 4.88
CA GLU A 104 3.74 19.26 5.42
C GLU A 104 4.73 18.58 4.46
N VAL A 105 4.28 17.58 3.72
CA VAL A 105 5.11 16.88 2.72
C VAL A 105 5.37 17.78 1.52
N CYS A 106 4.34 18.50 1.04
CA CYS A 106 4.47 19.46 -0.06
C CYS A 106 5.41 20.63 0.31
N GLU A 107 5.21 21.22 1.50
CA GLU A 107 6.05 22.28 2.01
C GLU A 107 7.53 21.83 2.11
N ALA A 108 7.76 20.64 2.63
CA ALA A 108 9.11 20.07 2.71
C ALA A 108 9.74 19.82 1.33
N LEU A 109 8.94 19.37 0.33
CA LEU A 109 9.43 19.20 -1.03
C LEU A 109 9.96 20.52 -1.59
N ASP A 110 9.20 21.61 -1.43
CA ASP A 110 9.55 22.93 -1.95
C ASP A 110 10.78 23.52 -1.24
N GLU A 111 10.82 23.44 0.10
CA GLU A 111 11.95 23.93 0.88
C GLU A 111 13.25 23.17 0.56
N ILE A 112 13.20 21.84 0.42
CA ILE A 112 14.38 21.04 0.08
C ILE A 112 14.83 21.33 -1.35
N ALA A 113 13.89 21.53 -2.27
CA ALA A 113 14.20 21.89 -3.66
C ALA A 113 14.91 23.24 -3.75
N GLU A 114 14.45 24.24 -3.00
CA GLU A 114 15.09 25.56 -2.90
C GLU A 114 16.49 25.45 -2.29
N GLU A 115 16.65 24.77 -1.15
CA GLU A 115 17.93 24.57 -0.48
C GLU A 115 18.97 23.89 -1.36
N CYS A 116 18.54 22.87 -2.11
CA CYS A 116 19.41 22.11 -2.99
C CYS A 116 19.61 22.75 -4.36
N ALA A 117 18.90 23.84 -4.65
CA ALA A 117 18.87 24.52 -5.94
C ALA A 117 18.54 23.55 -7.11
N VAL A 118 17.50 22.72 -6.92
CA VAL A 118 17.01 21.76 -7.91
C VAL A 118 15.57 22.10 -8.32
N GLY A 119 15.26 21.93 -9.60
CA GLY A 119 13.89 22.07 -10.06
C GLY A 119 13.11 20.77 -9.83
N VAL A 120 11.94 20.90 -9.23
CA VAL A 120 10.98 19.79 -9.01
C VAL A 120 9.60 20.17 -9.53
N ALA A 121 8.83 19.19 -9.94
CA ALA A 121 7.41 19.36 -10.24
C ALA A 121 6.62 18.25 -9.56
N GLY A 122 5.95 18.59 -8.48
CA GLY A 122 5.10 17.71 -7.70
C GLY A 122 3.63 17.77 -8.13
N PHE A 123 2.83 16.81 -7.73
CA PHE A 123 1.40 16.79 -8.03
C PHE A 123 0.67 18.00 -7.46
N HIS A 124 1.13 18.56 -6.33
CA HIS A 124 0.54 19.78 -5.78
C HIS A 124 0.77 21.02 -6.66
N HIS A 125 1.82 21.04 -7.49
CA HIS A 125 2.08 22.08 -8.48
C HIS A 125 1.25 21.91 -9.77
N MET A 126 0.71 20.70 -10.01
CA MET A 126 0.06 20.35 -11.27
C MET A 126 -1.45 20.51 -11.20
N SER A 127 -2.02 20.96 -12.31
CA SER A 127 -3.45 20.81 -12.58
C SER A 127 -3.79 19.33 -12.83
N VAL A 128 -5.06 18.96 -12.68
CA VAL A 128 -5.55 17.61 -13.03
C VAL A 128 -5.22 17.23 -14.48
N ARG A 129 -5.23 18.23 -15.40
CA ARG A 129 -4.89 18.01 -16.81
C ARG A 129 -3.42 17.65 -17.00
N GLU A 130 -2.53 18.30 -16.27
CA GLU A 130 -1.09 18.01 -16.29
C GLU A 130 -0.80 16.64 -15.69
N ILE A 131 -1.42 16.29 -14.56
CA ILE A 131 -1.31 14.94 -13.99
C ILE A 131 -1.78 13.90 -15.02
N ALA A 132 -2.94 14.09 -15.64
CA ALA A 132 -3.45 13.19 -16.66
C ALA A 132 -2.47 13.03 -17.84
N ALA A 133 -1.86 14.13 -18.31
CA ALA A 133 -0.88 14.12 -19.39
C ALA A 133 0.41 13.37 -19.00
N ASN A 134 0.92 13.57 -17.78
CA ASN A 134 2.15 12.95 -17.29
C ASN A 134 2.00 11.48 -16.90
N THR A 135 0.79 11.05 -16.48
CA THR A 135 0.54 9.69 -16.02
C THR A 135 -0.16 8.80 -17.04
N GLY A 136 -0.77 9.39 -18.08
CA GLY A 136 -1.66 8.67 -19.00
C GLY A 136 -3.03 8.32 -18.40
N LEU A 137 -3.35 8.79 -17.21
CA LEU A 137 -4.64 8.53 -16.56
C LEU A 137 -5.76 9.30 -17.25
N HIS A 138 -6.97 8.73 -17.20
CA HIS A 138 -8.16 9.49 -17.53
C HIS A 138 -8.34 10.66 -16.53
N PRO A 139 -8.85 11.84 -16.95
CA PRO A 139 -8.96 13.01 -16.06
C PRO A 139 -9.62 12.76 -14.70
N ARG A 140 -10.66 11.91 -14.65
CA ARG A 140 -11.29 11.51 -13.38
C ARG A 140 -10.36 10.72 -12.45
N ASP A 141 -9.49 9.90 -13.01
CA ASP A 141 -8.54 9.10 -12.24
C ASP A 141 -7.34 9.96 -11.84
N ALA A 142 -6.92 10.92 -12.67
CA ALA A 142 -5.94 11.92 -12.31
C ALA A 142 -6.42 12.84 -11.17
N GLU A 143 -7.71 13.21 -11.14
CA GLU A 143 -8.31 13.94 -10.02
C GLU A 143 -8.23 13.13 -8.71
N ARG A 144 -8.51 11.83 -8.77
CA ARG A 144 -8.37 10.93 -7.62
C ARG A 144 -6.93 10.76 -7.19
N ALA A 145 -6.01 10.59 -8.15
CA ALA A 145 -4.58 10.46 -7.87
C ALA A 145 -3.98 11.72 -7.23
N ARG A 146 -4.53 12.90 -7.54
CA ARG A 146 -4.17 14.17 -6.91
C ARG A 146 -4.66 14.30 -5.47
N ALA A 147 -5.69 13.57 -5.06
CA ALA A 147 -6.28 13.65 -3.72
C ALA A 147 -5.41 12.93 -2.67
N ARG A 148 -4.12 13.30 -2.61
CA ARG A 148 -3.12 12.75 -1.70
C ARG A 148 -3.37 13.19 -0.26
N GLU A 149 -3.01 12.34 0.68
CA GLU A 149 -3.15 12.60 2.11
C GLU A 149 -1.82 12.49 2.87
N PHE A 150 -0.80 11.76 2.33
CA PHE A 150 0.44 11.43 3.04
C PHE A 150 1.71 11.39 2.21
N ASP A 151 1.63 11.32 0.90
CA ASP A 151 2.79 11.15 0.03
C ASP A 151 2.68 12.06 -1.19
N GLU A 152 3.80 12.61 -1.64
CA GLU A 152 3.87 13.53 -2.79
C GLU A 152 4.64 12.89 -3.94
N PRO A 153 3.97 12.51 -5.04
CA PRO A 153 4.63 12.14 -6.28
C PRO A 153 5.21 13.38 -6.98
N PHE A 154 6.45 13.31 -7.43
CA PHE A 154 7.11 14.41 -8.14
C PHE A 154 8.17 13.90 -9.12
N TYR A 155 8.65 14.75 -9.98
CA TYR A 155 9.85 14.50 -10.79
C TYR A 155 10.80 15.70 -10.75
N PHE A 156 12.09 15.42 -10.94
CA PHE A 156 13.08 16.47 -11.14
C PHE A 156 13.00 17.01 -12.56
N THR A 157 12.85 18.32 -12.72
CA THR A 157 12.72 18.93 -14.05
C THR A 157 14.05 19.05 -14.78
N ALA A 158 15.15 19.23 -14.03
CA ALA A 158 16.52 19.18 -14.52
C ALA A 158 17.44 18.99 -13.28
N ALA A 159 17.97 17.79 -13.06
CA ALA A 159 18.90 17.53 -11.97
C ALA A 159 19.95 16.51 -12.38
N SER A 160 21.21 16.72 -11.94
CA SER A 160 22.26 15.71 -12.03
C SER A 160 22.08 14.66 -10.93
N GLU A 161 22.74 13.50 -11.09
CA GLU A 161 22.74 12.46 -10.06
C GLU A 161 23.25 12.96 -8.71
N GLU A 162 24.26 13.84 -8.72
CA GLU A 162 24.79 14.45 -7.50
C GLU A 162 23.76 15.40 -6.85
N ALA A 163 22.98 16.12 -7.63
CA ALA A 163 21.91 16.98 -7.12
C ALA A 163 20.79 16.16 -6.50
N ILE A 164 20.40 15.06 -7.12
CA ILE A 164 19.41 14.10 -6.59
C ILE A 164 19.94 13.48 -5.28
N ALA A 165 21.23 13.13 -5.22
CA ALA A 165 21.82 12.57 -4.01
C ALA A 165 21.81 13.59 -2.85
N ARG A 166 22.18 14.87 -3.11
CA ARG A 166 22.08 15.95 -2.10
C ARG A 166 20.64 16.16 -1.63
N PHE A 167 19.69 16.19 -2.55
CA PHE A 167 18.26 16.29 -2.21
C PHE A 167 17.81 15.13 -1.31
N THR A 168 18.19 13.89 -1.67
CA THR A 168 17.86 12.69 -0.89
C THR A 168 18.42 12.78 0.53
N GLU A 169 19.64 13.25 0.71
CA GLU A 169 20.24 13.40 2.02
C GLU A 169 19.58 14.52 2.83
N ALA A 170 19.25 15.66 2.21
CA ALA A 170 18.52 16.75 2.84
C ALA A 170 17.11 16.31 3.28
N ALA A 171 16.40 15.54 2.45
CA ALA A 171 15.12 14.95 2.79
C ALA A 171 15.24 14.00 4.01
N ARG A 172 16.23 13.12 3.99
CA ARG A 172 16.51 12.19 5.09
C ARG A 172 16.82 12.92 6.40
N ALA A 173 17.64 13.98 6.35
CA ALA A 173 17.99 14.78 7.52
C ALA A 173 16.76 15.44 8.17
N ARG A 174 15.72 15.72 7.40
CA ARG A 174 14.42 16.26 7.86
C ARG A 174 13.40 15.20 8.24
N GLY A 175 13.77 13.90 8.16
CA GLY A 175 12.92 12.76 8.49
C GLY A 175 11.92 12.39 7.40
N PHE A 176 12.23 12.76 6.15
CA PHE A 176 11.49 12.30 4.98
C PHE A 176 12.21 11.14 4.29
N GLU A 177 11.43 10.32 3.62
CA GLU A 177 11.90 9.19 2.83
C GLU A 177 11.59 9.43 1.35
N MET A 178 12.55 9.08 0.51
CA MET A 178 12.37 9.11 -0.93
C MET A 178 12.27 7.70 -1.48
N ARG A 179 11.32 7.49 -2.36
CA ARG A 179 11.14 6.27 -3.14
C ARG A 179 11.00 6.64 -4.62
N HIS A 180 11.51 5.83 -5.51
CA HIS A 180 11.32 5.98 -6.94
C HIS A 180 10.56 4.78 -7.48
N ASP A 181 9.48 5.02 -8.19
CA ASP A 181 8.81 4.00 -9.00
C ASP A 181 9.20 4.14 -10.49
N SER A 182 8.43 3.58 -11.39
CA SER A 182 8.76 3.64 -12.82
C SER A 182 8.66 5.03 -13.45
N ALA A 183 7.96 5.98 -12.83
CA ALA A 183 7.61 7.26 -13.42
C ALA A 183 7.93 8.47 -12.53
N PHE A 184 7.76 8.31 -11.20
CA PHE A 184 7.85 9.41 -10.26
C PHE A 184 8.75 9.08 -9.07
N TRP A 185 9.34 10.11 -8.52
CA TRP A 185 9.82 10.10 -7.16
C TRP A 185 8.66 10.36 -6.21
N HIS A 186 8.73 9.81 -5.03
CA HIS A 186 7.77 10.00 -3.97
C HIS A 186 8.47 10.51 -2.73
N LEU A 187 8.00 11.62 -2.18
CA LEU A 187 8.42 12.12 -0.88
C LEU A 187 7.35 11.77 0.14
N SER A 188 7.73 11.19 1.26
CA SER A 188 6.82 10.88 2.35
C SER A 188 7.54 10.85 3.69
N SER A 189 6.81 10.82 4.78
CA SER A 189 7.40 10.64 6.12
C SER A 189 6.49 9.76 6.96
N GLY A 190 7.06 8.69 7.50
CA GLY A 190 6.33 7.75 8.35
C GLY A 190 5.33 6.86 7.62
N CYS A 191 5.38 6.78 6.29
CA CYS A 191 4.59 5.81 5.52
C CYS A 191 5.28 4.43 5.59
N ASP A 192 4.73 3.53 6.41
CA ASP A 192 5.29 2.18 6.63
C ASP A 192 4.19 1.12 6.58
N PRO A 193 4.08 0.37 5.45
CA PRO A 193 3.09 -0.72 5.33
C PRO A 193 3.28 -1.79 6.39
N ALA A 194 4.50 -2.08 6.81
CA ALA A 194 4.75 -3.08 7.84
C ALA A 194 4.24 -2.64 9.21
N ARG A 195 4.32 -1.33 9.52
CA ARG A 195 3.70 -0.76 10.71
C ARG A 195 2.17 -0.82 10.61
N ALA A 196 1.60 -0.52 9.44
CA ALA A 196 0.15 -0.61 9.21
C ALA A 196 -0.36 -2.04 9.43
N VAL A 197 0.32 -3.04 8.87
CA VAL A 197 0.01 -4.47 9.07
C VAL A 197 0.06 -4.83 10.55
N ARG A 198 1.10 -4.45 11.28
CA ARG A 198 1.21 -4.70 12.73
C ARG A 198 0.10 -4.03 13.52
N THR A 199 -0.23 -2.78 13.19
CA THR A 199 -1.30 -2.02 13.84
C THR A 199 -2.65 -2.72 13.65
N LEU A 200 -3.00 -3.04 12.41
CA LEU A 200 -4.25 -3.75 12.11
C LEU A 200 -4.31 -5.13 12.75
N ALA A 201 -3.23 -5.91 12.67
CA ALA A 201 -3.18 -7.22 13.33
C ALA A 201 -3.42 -7.13 14.84
N GLN A 202 -2.91 -6.07 15.51
CA GLN A 202 -3.18 -5.83 16.93
C GLN A 202 -4.64 -5.46 17.17
N LEU A 203 -5.24 -4.59 16.33
CA LEU A 203 -6.65 -4.22 16.44
C LEU A 203 -7.57 -5.43 16.27
N PHE A 204 -7.32 -6.25 15.25
CA PHE A 204 -8.07 -7.50 15.04
C PHE A 204 -7.95 -8.46 16.22
N ARG A 205 -6.72 -8.67 16.78
CA ARG A 205 -6.52 -9.52 17.96
C ARG A 205 -7.28 -9.01 19.17
N LYS A 206 -7.25 -7.68 19.42
CA LYS A 206 -7.99 -7.07 20.53
C LYS A 206 -9.50 -7.17 20.35
N ALA A 207 -10.00 -7.02 19.12
CA ALA A 207 -11.43 -7.08 18.85
C ALA A 207 -11.98 -8.51 18.86
N SER A 208 -11.20 -9.49 18.44
CA SER A 208 -11.64 -10.90 18.33
C SER A 208 -11.36 -11.73 19.56
N HIS A 209 -10.44 -11.31 20.43
CA HIS A 209 -9.94 -12.08 21.58
C HIS A 209 -9.40 -13.47 21.21
N THR A 210 -9.00 -13.66 19.94
CA THR A 210 -8.50 -14.95 19.44
C THR A 210 -7.11 -14.81 18.83
N LYS A 211 -6.40 -15.94 18.75
CA LYS A 211 -5.16 -16.01 17.98
C LYS A 211 -5.48 -16.00 16.50
N LEU A 212 -4.93 -15.03 15.77
CA LEU A 212 -5.09 -14.90 14.34
C LEU A 212 -3.87 -15.44 13.61
N ARG A 213 -4.11 -16.13 12.51
CA ARG A 213 -3.11 -16.48 11.50
C ARG A 213 -3.08 -15.36 10.46
N LEU A 214 -1.94 -14.68 10.33
CA LEU A 214 -1.73 -13.60 9.37
C LEU A 214 -1.22 -14.20 8.06
N ILE A 215 -1.92 -13.91 6.97
CA ILE A 215 -1.58 -14.33 5.61
C ILE A 215 -1.25 -13.08 4.82
N GLY A 216 -0.10 -13.05 4.14
CA GLY A 216 0.34 -11.92 3.31
C GLY A 216 0.50 -12.32 1.85
N ILE A 217 0.03 -11.50 0.91
CA ILE A 217 0.26 -11.70 -0.53
C ILE A 217 0.68 -10.38 -1.15
N GLY A 218 1.87 -10.36 -1.74
CA GLY A 218 2.45 -9.19 -2.41
C GLY A 218 3.20 -9.59 -3.66
N SER A 219 3.65 -8.62 -4.45
CA SER A 219 4.28 -8.84 -5.75
C SER A 219 5.48 -7.93 -6.02
N GLU A 220 5.68 -6.89 -5.21
CA GLU A 220 6.74 -5.92 -5.39
C GLU A 220 7.77 -6.01 -4.27
N GLU A 221 9.01 -5.62 -4.55
CA GLU A 221 10.11 -5.69 -3.58
C GLU A 221 9.79 -4.91 -2.29
N HIS A 222 9.09 -3.80 -2.42
CA HIS A 222 8.66 -2.99 -1.27
C HIS A 222 7.57 -3.66 -0.42
N ASP A 223 6.96 -4.76 -0.86
CA ASP A 223 6.04 -5.56 -0.05
C ASP A 223 6.76 -6.47 0.95
N LEU A 224 8.03 -6.82 0.68
CA LEU A 224 8.77 -7.79 1.49
C LEU A 224 8.84 -7.47 2.98
N PRO A 225 9.01 -6.19 3.42
CA PRO A 225 9.04 -5.86 4.84
C PRO A 225 7.77 -6.24 5.59
N TRP A 226 6.59 -6.02 5.01
CA TRP A 226 5.32 -6.36 5.65
C TRP A 226 4.92 -7.82 5.43
N LEU A 227 5.28 -8.43 4.30
CA LEU A 227 5.10 -9.87 4.09
C LEU A 227 5.82 -10.68 5.17
N ARG A 228 7.05 -10.29 5.52
CA ARG A 228 7.81 -10.92 6.61
C ARG A 228 7.18 -10.77 7.99
N ALA A 229 6.22 -9.87 8.16
CA ALA A 229 5.46 -9.73 9.40
C ALA A 229 4.24 -10.68 9.48
N CYS A 230 3.91 -11.39 8.40
CA CYS A 230 2.84 -12.38 8.35
C CYS A 230 3.33 -13.77 8.75
N ASP A 231 2.43 -14.62 9.26
CA ASP A 231 2.74 -16.01 9.64
C ASP A 231 2.97 -16.87 8.40
N HIS A 232 2.26 -16.57 7.32
CA HIS A 232 2.40 -17.20 6.01
C HIS A 232 2.33 -16.12 4.93
N ALA A 233 3.33 -16.03 4.08
CA ALA A 233 3.39 -15.03 3.05
C ALA A 233 3.71 -15.64 1.68
N VAL A 234 3.05 -15.11 0.64
CA VAL A 234 3.31 -15.47 -0.75
C VAL A 234 3.77 -14.23 -1.49
N PHE A 235 4.91 -14.34 -2.16
CA PHE A 235 5.41 -13.33 -3.08
C PHE A 235 5.11 -13.79 -4.51
N LEU A 236 4.25 -13.06 -5.21
CA LEU A 236 3.91 -13.38 -6.59
C LEU A 236 5.03 -12.88 -7.53
N PRO A 237 5.34 -13.62 -8.58
CA PRO A 237 6.29 -13.13 -9.58
C PRO A 237 5.74 -11.85 -10.22
N GLY A 238 6.60 -10.84 -10.43
CA GLY A 238 6.22 -9.61 -11.11
C GLY A 238 5.81 -9.86 -12.57
N ALA A 239 4.95 -9.02 -13.12
CA ALA A 239 4.60 -9.06 -14.55
C ALA A 239 5.77 -8.62 -15.46
N ARG A 240 6.87 -8.12 -14.90
CA ARG A 240 8.10 -7.75 -15.63
C ARG A 240 9.03 -8.96 -15.70
N GLU A 241 9.40 -9.34 -16.93
CA GLU A 241 10.45 -10.33 -17.17
C GLU A 241 11.78 -9.82 -16.56
N GLY A 242 12.41 -10.63 -15.71
CA GLY A 242 13.75 -10.39 -15.18
C GLY A 242 13.87 -9.96 -13.73
N GLY A 243 12.77 -9.86 -12.98
CA GLY A 243 12.85 -9.65 -11.52
C GLY A 243 13.45 -10.88 -10.83
N THR A 244 14.62 -10.73 -10.21
CA THR A 244 15.22 -11.81 -9.40
C THR A 244 14.30 -12.10 -8.22
N PRO A 245 13.89 -13.36 -7.98
CA PRO A 245 13.11 -13.71 -6.82
C PRO A 245 13.86 -13.25 -5.55
N PRO A 246 13.16 -12.68 -4.57
CA PRO A 246 13.81 -12.35 -3.31
C PRO A 246 14.35 -13.64 -2.69
N GLU A 247 15.61 -13.62 -2.25
CA GLU A 247 16.16 -14.74 -1.50
C GLU A 247 15.23 -15.10 -0.35
N PRO A 248 14.93 -16.41 -0.14
CA PRO A 248 14.15 -16.83 1.02
C PRO A 248 14.87 -16.34 2.27
N GLY A 249 14.29 -15.33 2.93
CA GLY A 249 14.93 -14.59 4.00
C GLY A 249 15.34 -15.50 5.14
N ARG A 250 16.63 -15.50 5.52
CA ARG A 250 17.13 -16.15 6.72
C ARG A 250 16.29 -15.76 7.92
N LYS A 251 15.79 -16.74 8.65
CA LYS A 251 15.07 -16.56 9.92
C LYS A 251 15.92 -15.75 10.87
N GLY A 252 15.57 -14.49 11.11
CA GLY A 252 16.13 -13.74 12.24
C GLY A 252 15.43 -14.14 13.53
N PRO A 253 16.05 -13.96 14.70
CA PRO A 253 15.44 -14.27 15.98
C PRO A 253 14.14 -13.47 16.16
N GLY A 254 13.01 -14.18 16.38
CA GLY A 254 11.68 -13.62 16.61
C GLY A 254 10.77 -13.47 15.37
N ARG A 255 11.13 -14.00 14.20
CA ARG A 255 10.32 -13.97 12.97
C ARG A 255 9.77 -15.34 12.63
N THR A 256 8.44 -15.44 12.48
CA THR A 256 7.71 -16.70 12.30
C THR A 256 7.33 -17.00 10.84
N GLY A 257 7.36 -16.03 9.93
CA GLY A 257 6.84 -16.18 8.56
C GLY A 257 7.89 -16.60 7.52
N THR A 258 7.60 -17.65 6.77
CA THR A 258 8.33 -17.98 5.54
C THR A 258 7.62 -17.33 4.37
N VAL A 259 8.35 -16.54 3.57
CA VAL A 259 7.84 -16.02 2.29
C VAL A 259 8.10 -17.10 1.24
N VAL A 260 7.04 -17.60 0.61
CA VAL A 260 7.12 -18.56 -0.48
C VAL A 260 6.85 -17.88 -1.82
N MET A 261 7.43 -18.38 -2.90
CA MET A 261 7.15 -17.88 -4.23
C MET A 261 5.81 -18.42 -4.72
N GLY A 262 4.99 -17.53 -5.28
CA GLY A 262 3.81 -17.91 -6.04
C GLY A 262 4.18 -18.44 -7.43
N ASP A 263 3.25 -19.11 -8.08
CA ASP A 263 3.44 -19.79 -9.37
C ASP A 263 3.09 -18.93 -10.59
N ALA A 264 2.41 -17.80 -10.38
CA ALA A 264 2.02 -16.89 -11.45
C ALA A 264 1.79 -15.46 -10.94
N PRO A 265 1.87 -14.43 -11.81
CA PRO A 265 1.60 -13.05 -11.47
C PRO A 265 0.10 -12.73 -11.40
N GLY A 266 -0.22 -11.59 -10.79
CA GLY A 266 -1.53 -10.93 -10.84
C GLY A 266 -2.68 -11.76 -10.26
N ALA A 267 -3.91 -11.40 -10.66
CA ALA A 267 -5.14 -11.95 -10.11
C ALA A 267 -5.22 -13.49 -10.13
N ALA A 268 -4.74 -14.13 -11.19
CA ALA A 268 -4.75 -15.60 -11.32
C ALA A 268 -3.76 -16.27 -10.35
N GLY A 269 -2.55 -15.71 -10.18
CA GLY A 269 -1.57 -16.15 -9.19
C GLY A 269 -2.07 -15.94 -7.77
N TRP A 270 -2.69 -14.78 -7.53
CA TRP A 270 -3.33 -14.44 -6.26
C TRP A 270 -4.44 -15.43 -5.89
N ASN A 271 -5.30 -15.77 -6.85
CA ASN A 271 -6.38 -16.76 -6.66
C ASN A 271 -5.83 -18.10 -6.16
N ARG A 272 -4.84 -18.64 -6.88
CA ARG A 272 -4.22 -19.92 -6.50
C ARG A 272 -3.51 -19.85 -5.16
N ALA A 273 -2.77 -18.78 -4.90
CA ALA A 273 -2.08 -18.58 -3.63
C ALA A 273 -3.06 -18.57 -2.45
N ILE A 274 -4.17 -17.83 -2.56
CA ILE A 274 -5.21 -17.79 -1.52
C ILE A 274 -5.83 -19.17 -1.32
N LEU A 275 -6.30 -19.83 -2.38
CA LEU A 275 -6.97 -21.13 -2.26
C LEU A 275 -6.07 -22.18 -1.60
N ASN A 276 -4.77 -22.17 -1.92
CA ASN A 276 -3.79 -23.08 -1.30
C ASN A 276 -3.55 -22.78 0.19
N VAL A 277 -3.66 -21.53 0.61
CA VAL A 277 -3.33 -21.14 2.00
C VAL A 277 -4.53 -21.27 2.94
N ILE A 278 -5.75 -21.01 2.43
CA ILE A 278 -6.98 -21.08 3.24
C ILE A 278 -7.64 -22.47 3.18
N GLY A 279 -7.20 -23.33 2.27
CA GLY A 279 -7.70 -24.67 1.98
C GLY A 279 -7.69 -25.69 3.09
#